data_c530e0b21660bc126649d256cc3ccbbb
#
_entry.id   c530e0b21660bc126649d256cc3ccbbb
#
_cell.length_a   1.000
_cell.length_b   1.000
_cell.length_c   1.000
_cell.angle_alpha   90.00
_cell.angle_beta   90.00
_cell.angle_gamma   90.00
#
_symmetry.space_group_name_H-M   'P 1'
#
loop_
_entity.id
_entity.type
_entity.pdbx_description
1 polymer ?
#
loop_
_entity_poly.entity_id
_entity_poly.type
_entity_poly.pdbx_seq_one_letter_code
_entity_poly.pdbx_strand_id
1 'polypeptide(L)' 'SAKFFVRADGTTVLQKRGDLTDKQIRIIEKFIEANYLDMYKTWKDFGGKNFYNK' A
#
# COMPACT_ATOMS: atom_id res chain seq x y z
N SER A 1 4.11 -9.85 10.53
CA SER A 1 3.82 -8.47 10.15
C SER A 1 2.94 -8.43 8.90
N ALA A 2 2.18 -7.36 8.76
CA ALA A 2 1.30 -7.21 7.60
C ALA A 2 2.10 -6.81 6.36
N LYS A 3 1.58 -7.19 5.19
CA LYS A 3 2.23 -6.86 3.92
C LYS A 3 1.15 -6.51 2.88
N PHE A 4 1.30 -5.35 2.28
CA PHE A 4 0.41 -4.85 1.24
C PHE A 4 1.19 -4.54 -0.03
N PHE A 5 0.53 -4.72 -1.17
CA PHE A 5 1.02 -4.18 -2.44
C PHE A 5 0.09 -3.05 -2.87
N VAL A 6 0.64 -2.02 -3.49
CA VAL A 6 -0.14 -0.86 -3.95
C VAL A 6 -0.13 -0.81 -5.47
N ARG A 7 -1.31 -0.77 -6.07
CA ARG A 7 -1.45 -0.62 -7.52
C ARG A 7 -1.35 0.85 -7.94
N ALA A 8 -1.17 1.06 -9.23
CA ALA A 8 -1.01 2.40 -9.78
C ALA A 8 -2.23 3.30 -9.57
N ASP A 9 -3.41 2.73 -9.38
CA ASP A 9 -4.64 3.48 -9.15
C ASP A 9 -4.92 3.73 -7.67
N GLY A 10 -4.01 3.33 -6.79
CA GLY A 10 -4.17 3.51 -5.36
C GLY A 10 -4.87 2.38 -4.63
N THR A 11 -5.36 1.38 -5.37
CA THR A 11 -5.95 0.21 -4.71
C THR A 11 -4.87 -0.69 -4.14
N THR A 12 -5.20 -1.47 -3.12
CA THR A 12 -4.25 -2.32 -2.43
C THR A 12 -4.57 -3.79 -2.61
N VAL A 13 -3.53 -4.61 -2.50
CA VAL A 13 -3.67 -6.06 -2.40
C VAL A 13 -3.08 -6.48 -1.05
N LEU A 14 -3.91 -7.03 -0.18
CA LEU A 14 -3.44 -7.55 1.09
C LEU A 14 -2.75 -8.89 0.85
N GLN A 15 -1.44 -8.92 0.99
CA GLN A 15 -0.65 -10.14 0.81
C GLN A 15 -0.59 -10.95 2.10
N LYS A 16 -0.47 -10.27 3.23
CA LYS A 16 -0.37 -10.92 4.54
C LYS A 16 -1.00 -10.03 5.59
N ARG A 17 -1.95 -10.58 6.34
CA ARG A 17 -2.69 -9.83 7.37
C ARG A 17 -1.85 -9.55 8.62
N GLY A 18 -1.03 -10.50 9.04
CA GLY A 18 -0.34 -10.40 10.32
C GLY A 18 -1.35 -10.37 11.46
N ASP A 19 -1.14 -9.46 12.40
CA ASP A 19 -2.01 -9.31 13.58
C ASP A 19 -3.07 -8.20 13.41
N LEU A 20 -3.28 -7.73 12.18
CA LEU A 20 -4.22 -6.64 11.93
C LEU A 20 -5.66 -7.11 11.98
N THR A 21 -6.52 -6.29 12.59
CA THR A 21 -7.97 -6.49 12.56
C THR A 21 -8.53 -5.96 11.23
N ASP A 22 -9.77 -6.34 10.90
CA ASP A 22 -10.44 -5.83 9.70
C ASP A 22 -10.54 -4.31 9.72
N LYS A 23 -10.82 -3.73 10.88
CA LYS A 23 -10.91 -2.28 11.03
C LYS A 23 -9.56 -1.61 10.73
N GLN A 24 -8.48 -2.18 11.25
CA GLN A 24 -7.13 -1.65 11.01
C GLN A 24 -6.76 -1.74 9.54
N ILE A 25 -7.09 -2.84 8.89
CA ILE A 25 -6.83 -3.03 7.46
C ILE A 25 -7.55 -1.96 6.64
N ARG A 26 -8.82 -1.68 6.95
CA ARG A 26 -9.58 -0.66 6.24
C ARG A 26 -8.98 0.74 6.42
N ILE A 27 -8.53 1.05 7.64
CA ILE A 27 -7.89 2.33 7.91
C ILE A 27 -6.61 2.48 7.09
N ILE A 28 -5.79 1.43 7.06
CA ILE A 28 -4.55 1.43 6.28
C ILE A 28 -4.83 1.58 4.79
N GLU A 29 -5.82 0.85 4.27
CA GLU A 29 -6.18 0.93 2.86
C GLU A 29 -6.66 2.32 2.47
N LYS A 30 -7.46 2.96 3.33
CA LYS A 30 -7.91 4.33 3.08
C LYS A 30 -6.76 5.32 3.12
N PHE A 31 -5.83 5.14 4.03
CA PHE A 31 -4.64 5.98 4.10
C PHE A 31 -3.82 5.86 2.83
N ILE A 32 -3.59 4.64 2.36
CA ILE A 32 -2.83 4.38 1.13
C ILE A 32 -3.56 5.01 -0.07
N GLU A 33 -4.87 4.80 -0.18
CA GLU A 33 -5.67 5.36 -1.26
C GLU A 33 -5.55 6.88 -1.34
N ALA A 34 -5.53 7.55 -0.18
CA ALA A 34 -5.43 9.00 -0.11
C ALA A 34 -4.02 9.52 -0.41
N ASN A 35 -3.00 8.72 -0.22
CA ASN A 35 -1.61 9.17 -0.25
C ASN A 35 -0.69 8.40 -1.20
N TYR A 36 -1.23 7.52 -2.01
CA TYR A 36 -0.40 6.58 -2.78
C TYR A 36 0.58 7.25 -3.74
N LEU A 37 0.21 8.39 -4.32
CA LEU A 37 1.12 9.09 -5.24
C LEU A 37 2.33 9.66 -4.50
N ASP A 38 2.11 10.25 -3.34
CA ASP A 38 3.21 10.76 -2.51
C ASP A 38 4.08 9.63 -1.99
N MET A 39 3.46 8.53 -1.59
CA MET A 39 4.18 7.34 -1.13
C MET A 39 5.03 6.77 -2.25
N TYR A 40 4.49 6.68 -3.45
CA TYR A 40 5.21 6.17 -4.60
C TYR A 40 6.41 7.05 -4.94
N LYS A 41 6.21 8.37 -4.94
CA LYS A 41 7.28 9.32 -5.22
C LYS A 41 8.43 9.15 -4.21
N THR A 42 8.09 9.07 -2.93
CA THR A 42 9.08 8.85 -1.88
C THR A 42 9.80 7.52 -2.07
N TRP A 43 9.06 6.48 -2.41
CA TRP A 43 9.60 5.15 -2.65
C TRP A 43 10.60 5.15 -3.80
N LYS A 44 10.27 5.82 -4.90
CA LYS A 44 11.17 5.94 -6.05
C LYS A 44 12.41 6.73 -5.73
N ASP A 45 12.29 7.78 -4.90
CA ASP A 45 13.43 8.59 -4.48
C ASP A 45 14.45 7.78 -3.69
N PHE A 46 14.00 6.72 -3.03
CA PHE A 46 14.88 5.80 -2.31
C PHE A 46 15.23 4.54 -3.13
N GLY A 47 15.03 4.58 -4.43
CA GLY A 47 15.40 3.47 -5.30
C GLY A 47 14.39 2.34 -5.36
N GLY A 48 13.15 2.61 -4.98
CA GLY A 48 12.08 1.60 -5.02
C GLY A 48 11.69 1.22 -6.44
N LYS A 49 10.99 0.10 -6.58
CA LYS A 49 10.53 -0.42 -7.87
C LYS A 49 9.18 0.18 -8.23
N ASN A 50 8.70 -0.12 -9.44
CA ASN A 50 7.42 0.37 -9.93
C ASN A 50 6.25 -0.17 -9.11
N PHE A 51 5.07 0.42 -9.31
CA PHE A 51 3.84 -0.07 -8.71
C PHE A 51 3.62 -1.55 -8.99
N TYR A 52 2.96 -2.21 -8.07
CA TYR A 52 2.44 -3.55 -8.29
C TYR A 52 1.35 -3.46 -9.36
N ASN A 53 1.48 -4.21 -10.44
CA ASN A 53 0.60 -4.07 -11.60
C ASN A 53 -0.28 -5.28 -11.86
N LYS A 54 -0.48 -6.10 -10.83
CA LYS A 54 -1.26 -7.30 -11.02
C LYS A 54 -2.65 -7.24 -10.43
#